data_84dec2eb9654edebdceb540e5d951f36
#
_entry.id   84dec2eb9654edebdceb540e5d951f36
#
_cell.length_a   1.000
_cell.length_b   1.000
_cell.length_c   1.000
_cell.angle_alpha   90.00
_cell.angle_beta   90.00
_cell.angle_gamma   90.00
#
_symmetry.space_group_name_H-M   'P 1'
#
loop_
_entity.id
_entity.type
_entity.pdbx_description
1 polymer ?
#
loop_
_entity_poly.entity_id
_entity_poly.type
_entity_poly.pdbx_seq_one_letter_code
_entity_poly.pdbx_strand_id
1 'polypeptide(L)'
;MDIDAVKEYLRIDDDADDMTIELMMNAAREYIKDAVGKCDEKNPKTQMLFMLIIQDLYENRVLTVKEADKQRLTHVVGSMVLQLQVSQLEEENG
;
A
#
# COMPACT_ATOMS: atom_id res chain seq x y z
N MET A 1 -3.25 9.95 5.16
CA MET A 1 -1.92 9.60 4.60
C MET A 1 -1.61 10.56 3.47
N ASP A 2 -0.66 11.41 3.73
CA ASP A 2 -0.22 12.41 2.77
C ASP A 2 1.13 12.05 2.18
N ILE A 3 1.57 12.82 1.18
CA ILE A 3 2.83 12.55 0.49
C ILE A 3 4.03 12.66 1.43
N ASP A 4 3.97 13.56 2.42
CA ASP A 4 5.09 13.71 3.36
C ASP A 4 5.28 12.45 4.20
N ALA A 5 4.20 11.82 4.65
CA ALA A 5 4.27 10.56 5.40
C ALA A 5 4.85 9.44 4.53
N VAL A 6 4.44 9.36 3.26
CA VAL A 6 4.97 8.36 2.32
C VAL A 6 6.46 8.58 2.07
N LYS A 7 6.86 9.83 1.84
CA LYS A 7 8.28 10.17 1.61
C LYS A 7 9.13 9.82 2.83
N GLU A 8 8.63 10.09 4.03
CA GLU A 8 9.32 9.72 5.26
C GLU A 8 9.50 8.21 5.37
N TYR A 9 8.46 7.46 5.07
CA TYR A 9 8.50 5.99 5.08
C TYR A 9 9.52 5.45 4.08
N LEU A 10 9.56 6.03 2.87
CA LEU A 10 10.49 5.62 1.82
C LEU A 10 11.88 6.25 1.96
N ARG A 11 12.06 7.15 2.93
CA ARG A 11 13.32 7.88 3.18
C ARG A 11 13.74 8.72 1.98
N ILE A 12 12.78 9.44 1.41
CA ILE A 12 13.02 10.34 0.28
C ILE A 12 13.05 11.78 0.79
N ASP A 13 14.16 12.49 0.53
CA ASP A 13 14.36 13.86 1.04
C ASP A 13 14.11 14.95 -0.01
N ASP A 14 14.01 14.59 -1.29
CA ASP A 14 13.85 15.57 -2.37
C ASP A 14 12.46 15.51 -3.00
N ASP A 15 12.16 16.44 -3.90
CA ASP A 15 10.87 16.57 -4.56
C ASP A 15 10.86 16.03 -6.01
N ALA A 16 11.94 15.39 -6.43
CA ALA A 16 12.08 14.97 -7.82
C ALA A 16 11.02 13.96 -8.26
N ASP A 17 10.58 13.10 -7.36
CA ASP A 17 9.63 12.02 -7.66
C ASP A 17 8.22 12.28 -7.12
N ASP A 18 7.90 13.49 -6.66
CA ASP A 18 6.62 13.78 -6.00
C ASP A 18 5.41 13.41 -6.87
N MET A 19 5.44 13.78 -8.15
CA MET A 19 4.34 13.45 -9.05
C MET A 19 4.17 11.93 -9.20
N THR A 20 5.26 11.21 -9.35
CA THR A 20 5.25 9.75 -9.45
C THR A 20 4.74 9.12 -8.16
N ILE A 21 5.17 9.63 -7.02
CA ILE A 21 4.72 9.15 -5.71
C ILE A 21 3.22 9.36 -5.54
N GLU A 22 2.69 10.51 -5.94
CA GLU A 22 1.26 10.77 -5.88
C GLU A 22 0.46 9.83 -6.76
N LEU A 23 0.96 9.51 -7.95
CA LEU A 23 0.33 8.51 -8.82
C LEU A 23 0.31 7.13 -8.15
N MET A 24 1.41 6.75 -7.50
CA MET A 24 1.49 5.49 -6.76
C MET A 24 0.51 5.47 -5.60
N MET A 25 0.37 6.59 -4.88
CA MET A 25 -0.59 6.71 -3.78
C MET A 25 -2.02 6.51 -4.27
N ASN A 26 -2.38 7.13 -5.38
CA ASN A 26 -3.72 6.98 -5.95
C ASN A 26 -3.96 5.55 -6.43
N ALA A 27 -2.96 4.92 -7.05
CA ALA A 27 -3.05 3.53 -7.47
C ALA A 27 -3.22 2.59 -6.28
N ALA A 28 -2.52 2.85 -5.18
CA ALA A 28 -2.63 2.05 -3.97
C ALA A 28 -4.03 2.17 -3.36
N ARG A 29 -4.59 3.37 -3.32
CA ARG A 29 -5.97 3.60 -2.83
C ARG A 29 -6.98 2.84 -3.66
N GLU A 30 -6.86 2.90 -4.98
CA GLU A 30 -7.75 2.16 -5.89
C GLU A 30 -7.62 0.66 -5.72
N TYR A 31 -6.39 0.16 -5.57
CA TYR A 31 -6.16 -1.25 -5.32
C TYR A 31 -6.86 -1.73 -4.05
N ILE A 32 -6.70 -0.99 -2.96
CA ILE A 32 -7.33 -1.35 -1.68
C ILE A 32 -8.86 -1.30 -1.80
N LYS A 33 -9.38 -0.26 -2.44
CA LYS A 33 -10.81 -0.12 -2.65
C LYS A 33 -11.37 -1.29 -3.44
N ASP A 34 -10.69 -1.71 -4.51
CA ASP A 34 -11.13 -2.82 -5.35
C ASP A 34 -11.03 -4.16 -4.65
N ALA A 35 -9.96 -4.37 -3.86
CA ALA A 35 -9.70 -5.63 -3.20
C ALA A 35 -10.53 -5.82 -1.92
N VAL A 36 -10.75 -4.76 -1.17
CA VAL A 36 -11.41 -4.81 0.15
C VAL A 36 -12.84 -4.27 0.10
N GLY A 37 -13.14 -3.41 -0.85
CA GLY A 37 -14.44 -2.75 -1.00
C GLY A 37 -14.46 -1.30 -0.54
N LYS A 38 -13.51 -0.91 0.30
CA LYS A 38 -13.33 0.49 0.73
C LYS A 38 -11.88 0.70 1.16
N CYS A 39 -11.45 1.95 1.17
CA CYS A 39 -10.13 2.34 1.67
C CYS A 39 -10.32 3.26 2.87
N ASP A 40 -10.32 2.69 4.07
CA ASP A 40 -10.48 3.44 5.31
C ASP A 40 -9.11 3.85 5.83
N GLU A 41 -8.70 5.07 5.53
CA GLU A 41 -7.37 5.59 5.87
C GLU A 41 -7.16 5.76 7.39
N LYS A 42 -8.20 5.67 8.19
CA LYS A 42 -8.10 5.73 9.66
C LYS A 42 -7.75 4.37 10.26
N ASN A 43 -7.95 3.29 9.54
CA ASN A 43 -7.66 1.94 10.01
C ASN A 43 -6.15 1.68 9.90
N PRO A 44 -5.46 1.33 11.02
CA PRO A 44 -4.01 1.05 10.98
C PRO A 44 -3.62 -0.05 10.01
N LYS A 45 -4.45 -1.08 9.84
CA LYS A 45 -4.18 -2.14 8.87
C LYS A 45 -4.22 -1.62 7.44
N THR A 46 -5.17 -0.73 7.14
CA THR A 46 -5.25 -0.08 5.83
C THR A 46 -4.02 0.79 5.58
N GLN A 47 -3.57 1.55 6.59
CA GLN A 47 -2.38 2.37 6.48
C GLN A 47 -1.14 1.52 6.17
N MET A 48 -0.97 0.42 6.88
CA MET A 48 0.16 -0.47 6.64
C MET A 48 0.10 -1.10 5.25
N LEU A 49 -1.07 -1.57 4.83
CA LEU A 49 -1.27 -2.12 3.50
C LEU A 49 -0.95 -1.10 2.41
N PHE A 50 -1.41 0.14 2.60
CA PHE A 50 -1.13 1.26 1.69
C PHE A 50 0.38 1.48 1.54
N MET A 51 1.11 1.53 2.65
CA MET A 51 2.57 1.74 2.62
C MET A 51 3.29 0.57 1.96
N LEU A 52 2.85 -0.68 2.20
CA LEU A 52 3.45 -1.85 1.57
C LEU A 52 3.25 -1.85 0.05
N ILE A 53 2.06 -1.46 -0.40
CA ILE A 53 1.78 -1.37 -1.84
C ILE A 53 2.65 -0.30 -2.49
N ILE A 54 2.77 0.87 -1.84
CA ILE A 54 3.61 1.96 -2.36
C ILE A 54 5.07 1.54 -2.41
N GLN A 55 5.55 0.85 -1.37
CA GLN A 55 6.91 0.34 -1.35
C GLN A 55 7.17 -0.61 -2.52
N ASP A 56 6.22 -1.52 -2.78
CA ASP A 56 6.32 -2.43 -3.91
C ASP A 56 6.37 -1.69 -5.25
N LEU A 57 5.45 -0.74 -5.44
CA LEU A 57 5.40 0.05 -6.67
C LEU A 57 6.69 0.87 -6.86
N TYR A 58 7.21 1.45 -5.79
CA TYR A 58 8.43 2.25 -5.83
C TYR A 58 9.65 1.39 -6.13
N GLU A 59 9.77 0.24 -5.49
CA GLU A 59 10.91 -0.66 -5.69
C GLU A 59 10.90 -1.33 -7.06
N ASN A 60 9.73 -1.70 -7.57
CA ASN A 60 9.61 -2.33 -8.88
C ASN A 60 9.91 -1.36 -10.03
N ARG A 61 9.90 -0.06 -9.76
CA ARG A 61 10.37 0.93 -10.73
C ARG A 61 11.86 0.80 -10.99
N VAL A 62 12.61 0.29 -10.01
CA VAL A 62 14.04 0.05 -10.12
C VAL A 62 14.24 -1.45 -10.36
N LEU A 63 14.80 -1.82 -11.51
CA LEU A 63 14.91 -3.20 -12.01
C LEU A 63 15.84 -4.12 -11.19
N THR A 64 15.97 -3.90 -9.89
CA THR A 64 16.92 -4.63 -9.05
C THR A 64 16.29 -5.38 -7.88
N VAL A 65 14.97 -5.52 -7.85
CA VAL A 65 14.30 -6.25 -6.76
C VAL A 65 14.55 -7.75 -6.94
N LYS A 66 15.07 -8.39 -5.89
CA LYS A 66 15.28 -9.83 -5.89
C LYS A 66 13.92 -10.55 -5.91
N GLU A 67 13.82 -11.63 -6.65
CA GLU A 67 12.60 -12.40 -6.78
C GLU A 67 12.05 -12.86 -5.41
N ALA A 68 12.94 -13.26 -4.50
CA ALA A 68 12.54 -13.70 -3.16
C ALA A 68 11.86 -12.58 -2.36
N ASP A 69 12.37 -11.35 -2.47
CA ASP A 69 11.80 -10.19 -1.77
C ASP A 69 10.43 -9.82 -2.35
N LYS A 70 10.30 -9.94 -3.67
CA LYS A 70 9.04 -9.68 -4.36
C LYS A 70 7.96 -10.68 -3.94
N GLN A 71 8.32 -11.96 -3.85
CA GLN A 71 7.39 -13.01 -3.41
C GLN A 71 6.96 -12.80 -1.96
N ARG A 72 7.88 -12.41 -1.09
CA ARG A 72 7.58 -12.13 0.30
C ARG A 72 6.57 -10.97 0.44
N LEU A 73 6.81 -9.89 -0.29
CA LEU A 73 5.93 -8.73 -0.26
C LEU A 73 4.53 -9.09 -0.77
N THR A 74 4.45 -9.84 -1.87
CA THR A 74 3.18 -10.31 -2.42
C THR A 74 2.40 -11.13 -1.39
N HIS A 75 3.09 -12.01 -0.66
CA HIS A 75 2.46 -12.82 0.37
C HIS A 75 1.92 -11.96 1.53
N VAL A 76 2.70 -11.01 2.00
CA VAL A 76 2.31 -10.12 3.10
C VAL A 76 1.11 -9.27 2.68
N VAL A 77 1.15 -8.69 1.49
CA VAL A 77 0.04 -7.87 0.96
C VAL A 77 -1.23 -8.72 0.86
N GLY A 78 -1.13 -9.93 0.33
CA GLY A 78 -2.28 -10.82 0.22
C GLY A 78 -2.90 -11.17 1.57
N SER A 79 -2.08 -11.44 2.58
CA SER A 79 -2.54 -11.70 3.95
C SER A 79 -3.29 -10.51 4.52
N MET A 80 -2.76 -9.30 4.36
CA MET A 80 -3.38 -8.09 4.89
C MET A 80 -4.69 -7.76 4.19
N VAL A 81 -4.76 -7.97 2.88
CA VAL A 81 -6.01 -7.80 2.12
C VAL A 81 -7.07 -8.75 2.68
N LEU A 82 -6.72 -10.00 2.90
CA LEU A 82 -7.65 -10.99 3.44
C LEU A 82 -8.16 -10.58 4.84
N GLN A 83 -7.26 -10.12 5.71
CA GLN A 83 -7.64 -9.65 7.04
C GLN A 83 -8.62 -8.48 6.98
N LEU A 84 -8.38 -7.53 6.08
CA LEU A 84 -9.27 -6.38 5.91
C LEU A 84 -10.63 -6.79 5.35
N GLN A 85 -10.66 -7.75 4.42
CA GLN A 85 -11.91 -8.28 3.88
C GLN A 85 -12.75 -8.93 4.97
N VAL A 86 -12.13 -9.74 5.83
CA VAL A 86 -12.81 -10.40 6.94
C VAL A 86 -13.34 -9.36 7.94
N SER A 87 -12.54 -8.36 8.29
CA SER A 87 -12.98 -7.28 9.19
C SER A 87 -14.19 -6.54 8.64
N GLN A 88 -14.21 -6.28 7.33
CA GLN A 88 -15.33 -5.60 6.69
C GLN A 88 -16.61 -6.44 6.74
N LEU A 89 -16.49 -7.75 6.52
CA LEU A 89 -17.64 -8.66 6.64
C LEU A 89 -18.19 -8.69 8.07
N GLU A 90 -17.32 -8.69 9.07
CA GLU A 90 -17.73 -8.63 10.47
C GLU A 90 -18.48 -7.33 10.78
N GLU A 91 -18.01 -6.20 10.26
CA GLU A 91 -18.68 -4.91 10.42
C GLU A 91 -20.08 -4.91 9.77
N GLU A 92 -20.21 -5.53 8.59
CA GLU A 92 -21.49 -5.60 7.88
C GLU A 92 -22.49 -6.54 8.59
N ASN A 93 -22.01 -7.57 9.25
CA ASN A 93 -22.83 -8.56 9.91
C ASN A 93 -23.06 -8.28 11.40
N GLY A 94 -22.33 -7.33 11.92
CA GLY A 94 -22.41 -6.95 13.31
C GLY A 94 -23.32 -5.79 13.55
#